data_62cd45aa7805dccaba6ffd42c45999b5
#
_entry.id   62cd45aa7805dccaba6ffd42c45999b5
#
_cell.length_a   1.000
_cell.length_b   1.000
_cell.length_c   1.000
_cell.angle_alpha   90.00
_cell.angle_beta   90.00
_cell.angle_gamma   90.00
#
_symmetry.space_group_name_H-M   'P 1'
#
loop_
_entity.id
_entity.type
_entity.pdbx_description
1 polymer ?
#
loop_
_entity_poly.entity_id
_entity_poly.type
_entity_poly.pdbx_seq_one_letter_code
_entity_poly.pdbx_strand_id
1 'polypeptide(L)'
;MDTLSYKTISANKETAHKEWVVVDATDQVVGRLGSKVAKLLRGKYKASFTPHVDCGDNVIIIRDSYTGYPGGQREITPAALMKKPNGEEKLLKRVVKGMLPKNRLGAQLLGNLYVYAGSEHKHEAQTPKSIDINSLK
;
A
#
# COMPACT_ATOMS: atom_id res chain seq x y z
N MET A 1 -2.58 36.21 -28.23
CA MET A 1 -1.82 35.98 -27.00
C MET A 1 -2.47 34.83 -26.27
N ASP A 2 -1.90 33.65 -26.39
CA ASP A 2 -2.44 32.50 -25.71
C ASP A 2 -2.10 32.63 -24.22
N THR A 3 -3.07 33.06 -23.47
CA THR A 3 -2.98 32.96 -22.02
C THR A 3 -3.01 31.48 -21.67
N LEU A 4 -1.82 30.92 -21.43
CA LEU A 4 -1.67 29.60 -20.87
C LEU A 4 -2.35 29.60 -19.49
N SER A 5 -3.64 29.33 -19.49
CA SER A 5 -4.32 29.05 -18.24
C SER A 5 -3.87 27.68 -17.74
N TYR A 6 -2.94 27.64 -16.81
CA TYR A 6 -2.61 26.42 -16.10
C TYR A 6 -3.81 25.99 -15.28
N LYS A 7 -4.61 25.12 -15.86
CA LYS A 7 -5.76 24.57 -15.16
C LYS A 7 -5.25 23.47 -14.20
N THR A 8 -5.39 23.71 -12.91
CA THR A 8 -5.11 22.70 -11.92
C THR A 8 -6.12 21.56 -12.05
N ILE A 9 -5.61 20.36 -12.31
CA ILE A 9 -6.44 19.17 -12.43
C ILE A 9 -6.64 18.58 -11.05
N SER A 10 -7.89 18.55 -10.59
CA SER A 10 -8.29 17.89 -9.35
C SER A 10 -9.06 16.62 -9.67
N ALA A 11 -8.67 15.49 -9.10
CA ALA A 11 -9.40 14.25 -9.27
C ALA A 11 -10.65 14.24 -8.39
N ASN A 12 -11.72 13.65 -8.92
CA ASN A 12 -12.95 13.36 -8.19
C ASN A 12 -13.03 11.86 -7.94
N LYS A 13 -13.98 11.45 -7.11
CA LYS A 13 -14.27 10.03 -6.89
C LYS A 13 -14.58 9.28 -8.19
N GLU A 14 -15.19 9.95 -9.15
CA GLU A 14 -15.52 9.38 -10.47
C GLU A 14 -14.34 9.40 -11.46
N THR A 15 -13.47 10.40 -11.37
CA THR A 15 -12.32 10.56 -12.27
C THR A 15 -11.04 9.88 -11.75
N ALA A 16 -11.03 9.46 -10.50
CA ALA A 16 -9.89 8.73 -9.92
C ALA A 16 -9.78 7.36 -10.57
N HIS A 17 -8.67 7.13 -11.24
CA HIS A 17 -8.39 5.85 -11.88
C HIS A 17 -7.57 4.97 -10.95
N LYS A 18 -8.11 3.80 -10.63
CA LYS A 18 -7.44 2.82 -9.76
C LYS A 18 -7.04 1.59 -10.55
N GLU A 19 -5.82 1.16 -10.35
CA GLU A 19 -5.30 -0.09 -10.89
C GLU A 19 -5.11 -1.11 -9.76
N TRP A 20 -5.09 -2.37 -10.13
CA TRP A 20 -4.72 -3.45 -9.22
C TRP A 20 -3.26 -3.80 -9.43
N VAL A 21 -2.51 -3.85 -8.34
CA VAL A 21 -1.06 -4.06 -8.33
C VAL A 21 -0.71 -5.20 -7.39
N VAL A 22 0.12 -6.12 -7.85
CA VAL A 22 0.70 -7.18 -7.03
C VAL A 22 2.14 -6.82 -6.69
N VAL A 23 2.47 -6.90 -5.42
CA VAL A 23 3.82 -6.67 -4.90
C VAL A 23 4.32 -7.95 -4.24
N ASP A 24 5.47 -8.44 -4.68
CA ASP A 24 6.17 -9.53 -4.01
C ASP A 24 7.02 -8.97 -2.86
N ALA A 25 6.69 -9.41 -1.66
CA ALA A 25 7.35 -8.97 -0.43
C ALA A 25 8.45 -9.92 0.04
N THR A 26 8.77 -10.95 -0.74
CA THR A 26 9.82 -11.91 -0.39
C THR A 26 11.16 -11.21 -0.24
N ASP A 27 11.87 -11.48 0.85
CA ASP A 27 13.18 -10.90 1.18
C ASP A 27 13.20 -9.36 1.28
N GLN A 28 12.06 -8.73 1.46
CA GLN A 28 11.97 -7.28 1.62
C GLN A 28 11.97 -6.85 3.09
N VAL A 29 12.64 -5.76 3.37
CA VAL A 29 12.61 -5.13 4.70
C VAL A 29 11.25 -4.48 4.91
N VAL A 30 10.57 -4.83 6.01
CA VAL A 30 9.19 -4.41 6.29
C VAL A 30 9.01 -2.89 6.26
N GLY A 31 9.94 -2.13 6.83
CA GLY A 31 9.86 -0.67 6.82
C GLY A 31 9.97 -0.07 5.43
N ARG A 32 10.89 -0.56 4.61
CA ARG A 32 11.05 -0.11 3.22
C ARG A 32 9.87 -0.52 2.35
N LEU A 33 9.41 -1.75 2.52
CA LEU A 33 8.21 -2.24 1.85
C LEU A 33 7.01 -1.37 2.20
N GLY A 34 6.80 -1.10 3.48
CA GLY A 34 5.69 -0.29 3.97
C GLY A 34 5.67 1.12 3.39
N SER A 35 6.84 1.78 3.28
CA SER A 35 6.94 3.13 2.71
C SER A 35 6.54 3.17 1.23
N LYS A 36 6.98 2.19 0.46
CA LYS A 36 6.64 2.10 -0.98
C LYS A 36 5.19 1.73 -1.20
N VAL A 37 4.66 0.79 -0.43
CA VAL A 37 3.24 0.42 -0.46
C VAL A 37 2.36 1.60 -0.07
N ALA A 38 2.74 2.39 0.92
CA ALA A 38 2.01 3.60 1.31
C ALA A 38 1.96 4.63 0.17
N LYS A 39 3.04 4.79 -0.59
CA LYS A 39 3.04 5.66 -1.78
C LYS A 39 2.08 5.16 -2.86
N LEU A 40 2.04 3.85 -3.11
CA LEU A 40 1.11 3.24 -4.07
C LEU A 40 -0.34 3.43 -3.65
N LEU A 41 -0.65 3.19 -2.38
CA LEU A 41 -2.00 3.35 -1.83
C LEU A 41 -2.46 4.81 -1.87
N ARG A 42 -1.55 5.73 -1.62
CA ARG A 42 -1.86 7.16 -1.63
C ARG A 42 -1.92 7.76 -3.03
N GLY A 43 -1.21 7.17 -3.98
CA GLY A 43 -1.20 7.62 -5.37
C GLY A 43 -0.26 8.79 -5.66
N LYS A 44 0.72 9.05 -4.82
CA LYS A 44 1.66 10.18 -4.98
C LYS A 44 2.50 10.15 -6.25
N TYR A 45 2.65 9.01 -6.88
CA TYR A 45 3.37 8.86 -8.14
C TYR A 45 2.55 9.26 -9.37
N LYS A 46 1.25 9.48 -9.21
CA LYS A 46 0.35 9.86 -10.29
C LYS A 46 0.33 11.39 -10.48
N ALA A 47 0.31 11.85 -11.73
CA ALA A 47 0.15 13.25 -12.04
C ALA A 47 -1.20 13.83 -11.59
N SER A 48 -2.22 12.97 -11.51
CA SER A 48 -3.57 13.32 -11.05
C SER A 48 -3.75 13.27 -9.54
N PHE A 49 -2.67 13.12 -8.77
CA PHE A 49 -2.76 13.03 -7.31
C PHE A 49 -3.51 14.23 -6.70
N THR A 50 -4.53 13.92 -5.92
CA THR A 50 -5.33 14.91 -5.19
C THR A 50 -5.37 14.51 -3.71
N PRO A 51 -4.89 15.36 -2.78
CA PRO A 51 -4.70 14.96 -1.37
C PRO A 51 -5.98 14.57 -0.63
N HIS A 52 -7.13 15.07 -1.02
CA HIS A 52 -8.41 14.80 -0.35
C HIS A 52 -9.23 13.68 -0.98
N VAL A 53 -8.73 13.06 -2.03
CA VAL A 53 -9.40 11.99 -2.77
C VAL A 53 -8.55 10.73 -2.76
N ASP A 54 -9.20 9.58 -2.73
CA ASP A 54 -8.55 8.27 -2.85
C ASP A 54 -8.16 8.03 -4.32
N CYS A 55 -6.96 8.48 -4.69
CA CYS A 55 -6.39 8.36 -6.03
C CYS A 55 -5.40 7.20 -6.19
N GLY A 56 -5.11 6.49 -5.11
CA GLY A 56 -4.14 5.39 -5.12
C GLY A 56 -4.66 4.13 -5.78
N ASP A 57 -3.81 3.13 -5.84
CA ASP A 57 -4.15 1.83 -6.40
C ASP A 57 -4.58 0.84 -5.32
N ASN A 58 -5.18 -0.26 -5.75
CA ASN A 58 -5.40 -1.41 -4.89
C ASN A 58 -4.12 -2.26 -4.91
N VAL A 59 -3.55 -2.52 -3.75
CA VAL A 59 -2.28 -3.22 -3.61
C VAL A 59 -2.48 -4.59 -2.98
N ILE A 60 -1.95 -5.61 -3.65
CA ILE A 60 -1.92 -6.99 -3.16
C ILE A 60 -0.48 -7.31 -2.80
N ILE A 61 -0.24 -7.70 -1.56
CA ILE A 61 1.08 -8.15 -1.11
C ILE A 61 1.05 -9.66 -0.99
N ILE A 62 1.97 -10.30 -1.67
CA ILE A 62 2.18 -11.74 -1.60
C ILE A 62 3.55 -12.04 -0.98
N ARG A 63 3.65 -13.19 -0.32
CA ARG A 63 4.84 -13.49 0.42
C ARG A 63 4.99 -14.97 0.77
N ASP A 64 6.13 -15.54 0.42
CA ASP A 64 6.42 -16.96 0.65
C ASP A 64 7.13 -17.22 1.98
N SER A 65 7.91 -16.28 2.48
CA SER A 65 8.62 -16.44 3.75
C SER A 65 8.72 -15.13 4.53
N TYR A 66 8.85 -15.24 5.84
CA TYR A 66 8.86 -14.10 6.74
C TYR A 66 10.16 -13.97 7.51
N THR A 67 10.74 -12.77 7.49
CA THR A 67 11.80 -12.35 8.40
C THR A 67 11.22 -11.34 9.40
N GLY A 68 10.99 -11.80 10.66
CA GLY A 68 10.54 -10.93 11.73
C GLY A 68 11.63 -9.94 12.13
N TYR A 69 11.28 -8.66 12.21
CA TYR A 69 12.17 -7.64 12.74
C TYR A 69 11.84 -7.35 14.19
N PRO A 70 12.81 -7.46 15.12
CA PRO A 70 12.65 -6.90 16.44
C PRO A 70 12.78 -5.39 16.36
N GLY A 71 11.68 -4.67 16.42
CA GLY A 71 11.72 -3.22 16.39
C GLY A 71 10.56 -2.64 17.17
N GLY A 72 10.84 -1.97 18.26
CA GLY A 72 9.87 -1.20 18.99
C GLY A 72 9.78 -1.56 20.46
N GLN A 73 9.83 -0.53 21.30
CA GLN A 73 9.71 -0.58 22.75
C GLN A 73 8.29 -0.85 23.27
N ARG A 74 7.42 -1.46 22.47
CA ARG A 74 6.11 -1.87 22.93
C ARG A 74 6.14 -3.33 23.34
N GLU A 75 5.33 -3.66 24.34
CA GLU A 75 5.17 -5.03 24.87
C GLU A 75 4.74 -6.05 23.79
N ILE A 76 4.19 -5.57 22.67
CA ILE A 76 3.87 -6.42 21.53
C ILE A 76 5.02 -6.38 20.54
N THR A 77 5.87 -7.38 20.57
CA THR A 77 6.93 -7.56 19.60
C THR A 77 6.34 -8.03 18.25
N PRO A 78 6.98 -7.74 17.11
CA PRO A 78 6.57 -8.32 15.83
C PRO A 78 6.47 -9.84 15.88
N ALA A 79 7.38 -10.51 16.56
CA ALA A 79 7.36 -11.96 16.74
C ALA A 79 6.11 -12.45 17.49
N ALA A 80 5.69 -11.74 18.54
CA ALA A 80 4.47 -12.07 19.28
C ALA A 80 3.21 -11.84 18.43
N LEU A 81 3.20 -10.79 17.63
CA LEU A 81 2.10 -10.50 16.70
C LEU A 81 1.98 -11.57 15.61
N MET A 82 3.10 -12.10 15.14
CA MET A 82 3.16 -13.16 14.13
C MET A 82 2.57 -14.49 14.60
N LYS A 83 2.64 -14.78 15.88
CA LYS A 83 2.07 -16.00 16.47
C LYS A 83 0.54 -15.99 16.51
N LYS A 84 -0.07 -14.84 16.32
CA LYS A 84 -1.53 -14.71 16.29
C LYS A 84 -2.08 -15.10 14.90
N PRO A 85 -3.35 -15.55 14.82
CA PRO A 85 -3.98 -15.77 13.53
C PRO A 85 -3.91 -14.52 12.65
N ASN A 86 -3.54 -14.68 11.38
CA ASN A 86 -3.33 -13.57 10.44
C ASN A 86 -2.31 -12.52 10.91
N GLY A 87 -1.28 -12.97 11.64
CA GLY A 87 -0.28 -12.08 12.20
C GLY A 87 0.50 -11.28 11.16
N GLU A 88 0.80 -11.89 10.03
CA GLU A 88 1.51 -11.24 8.91
C GLU A 88 0.72 -10.07 8.33
N GLU A 89 -0.55 -10.29 8.09
CA GLU A 89 -1.47 -9.25 7.61
C GLU A 89 -1.55 -8.09 8.62
N LYS A 90 -1.73 -8.42 9.89
CA LYS A 90 -1.81 -7.43 10.96
C LYS A 90 -0.54 -6.59 11.09
N LEU A 91 0.62 -7.23 10.98
CA LEU A 91 1.91 -6.55 11.06
C LEU A 91 2.08 -5.56 9.91
N LEU A 92 1.90 -6.02 8.68
CA LEU A 92 2.03 -5.18 7.49
C LEU A 92 1.03 -4.03 7.47
N LYS A 93 -0.22 -4.31 7.79
CA LYS A 93 -1.26 -3.27 7.90
C LYS A 93 -0.92 -2.23 8.96
N ARG A 94 -0.35 -2.65 10.09
CA ARG A 94 0.07 -1.73 11.15
C ARG A 94 1.21 -0.82 10.70
N VAL A 95 2.22 -1.38 10.03
CA VAL A 95 3.35 -0.60 9.50
C VAL A 95 2.88 0.41 8.46
N VAL A 96 2.08 -0.03 7.50
CA VAL A 96 1.53 0.84 6.45
C VAL A 96 0.61 1.91 7.03
N LYS A 97 -0.24 1.56 7.99
CA LYS A 97 -1.13 2.51 8.67
C LYS A 97 -0.37 3.65 9.34
N GLY A 98 0.80 3.35 9.92
CA GLY A 98 1.67 4.38 10.51
C GLY A 98 2.23 5.36 9.49
N MET A 99 2.31 4.99 8.21
CA MET A 99 2.83 5.81 7.11
C MET A 99 1.75 6.50 6.29
N LEU A 100 0.49 6.17 6.52
CA LEU A 100 -0.66 6.81 5.88
C LEU A 100 -1.17 7.99 6.73
N PRO A 101 -1.92 8.95 6.12
CA PRO A 101 -2.53 10.03 6.88
C PRO A 101 -3.47 9.50 7.98
N LYS A 102 -3.45 10.13 9.14
CA LYS A 102 -4.28 9.75 10.30
C LYS A 102 -5.65 10.43 10.25
N ASN A 103 -6.42 10.15 9.23
CA ASN A 103 -7.75 10.69 9.01
C ASN A 103 -8.67 9.65 8.36
N ARG A 104 -9.90 10.05 8.03
CA ARG A 104 -10.87 9.15 7.37
C ARG A 104 -10.38 8.64 6.02
N LEU A 105 -9.72 9.49 5.25
CA LEU A 105 -9.13 9.11 3.97
C LEU A 105 -8.04 8.05 4.16
N GLY A 106 -7.17 8.19 5.16
CA GLY A 106 -6.15 7.19 5.49
C GLY A 106 -6.75 5.83 5.83
N ALA A 107 -7.89 5.79 6.52
CA ALA A 107 -8.61 4.55 6.79
C ALA A 107 -9.16 3.90 5.52
N GLN A 108 -9.67 4.68 4.58
CA GLN A 108 -10.13 4.20 3.27
C GLN A 108 -8.96 3.65 2.44
N LEU A 109 -7.82 4.35 2.44
CA LEU A 109 -6.61 3.92 1.74
C LEU A 109 -6.10 2.57 2.28
N LEU A 110 -6.12 2.39 3.59
CA LEU A 110 -5.74 1.12 4.20
C LEU A 110 -6.67 -0.04 3.78
N GLY A 111 -7.94 0.24 3.55
CA GLY A 111 -8.91 -0.73 3.03
C GLY A 111 -8.59 -1.25 1.62
N ASN A 112 -7.75 -0.54 0.86
CA ASN A 112 -7.30 -0.96 -0.48
C ASN A 112 -6.06 -1.87 -0.43
N LEU A 113 -5.57 -2.20 0.75
CA LEU A 113 -4.44 -3.10 0.96
C LEU A 113 -4.92 -4.51 1.27
N TYR A 114 -4.44 -5.47 0.49
CA TYR A 114 -4.71 -6.89 0.63
C TYR A 114 -3.39 -7.64 0.86
N VAL A 115 -3.32 -8.45 1.90
CA VAL A 115 -2.11 -9.18 2.28
C VAL A 115 -2.39 -10.68 2.28
N TYR A 116 -1.55 -11.44 1.61
CA TYR A 116 -1.63 -12.89 1.53
C TYR A 116 -0.31 -13.53 1.94
N ALA A 117 -0.39 -14.60 2.69
CA ALA A 117 0.78 -15.33 3.20
C ALA A 117 1.47 -16.20 2.15
N GLY A 118 0.84 -16.46 1.01
CA GLY A 118 1.40 -17.26 -0.08
C GLY A 118 1.40 -16.50 -1.39
N SER A 119 1.78 -17.19 -2.46
CA SER A 119 1.76 -16.63 -3.81
C SER A 119 0.36 -16.54 -4.42
N GLU A 120 -0.61 -17.23 -3.83
CA GLU A 120 -1.98 -17.26 -4.30
C GLU A 120 -2.80 -16.11 -3.72
N HIS A 121 -3.60 -15.46 -4.55
CA HIS A 121 -4.53 -14.41 -4.15
C HIS A 121 -5.88 -14.58 -4.85
N LYS A 122 -6.91 -13.99 -4.28
CA LYS A 122 -8.29 -14.12 -4.77
C LYS A 122 -8.68 -13.06 -5.81
N HIS A 123 -7.72 -12.36 -6.40
CA HIS A 123 -7.95 -11.20 -7.26
C HIS A 123 -7.52 -11.42 -8.72
N GLU A 124 -7.59 -12.64 -9.19
CA GLU A 124 -7.23 -12.98 -10.57
C GLU A 124 -8.13 -12.30 -11.61
N ALA A 125 -9.42 -12.16 -11.27
CA ALA A 125 -10.39 -11.51 -12.16
C ALA A 125 -10.09 -10.02 -12.41
N GLN A 126 -9.38 -9.36 -11.51
CA GLN A 126 -8.98 -7.96 -11.64
C GLN A 126 -7.71 -7.78 -12.49
N THR A 127 -7.10 -8.87 -12.93
CA THR A 127 -5.87 -8.85 -13.74
C THR A 127 -4.79 -7.90 -13.19
N PRO A 128 -4.30 -8.13 -11.95
CA PRO A 128 -3.36 -7.22 -11.32
C PRO A 128 -2.00 -7.21 -12.02
N LYS A 129 -1.39 -6.03 -12.12
CA LYS A 129 -0.05 -5.87 -12.65
C LYS A 129 1.00 -6.17 -11.60
N SER A 130 2.01 -6.95 -11.95
CA SER A 130 3.14 -7.20 -11.07
C SER A 130 4.11 -6.01 -11.11
N ILE A 131 4.49 -5.52 -9.94
CA ILE A 131 5.45 -4.43 -9.79
C ILE A 131 6.62 -4.89 -8.93
N ASP A 132 7.83 -4.64 -9.42
CA ASP A 132 9.03 -4.82 -8.62
C ASP A 132 9.22 -3.61 -7.70
N ILE A 133 9.18 -3.87 -6.41
CA ILE A 133 9.29 -2.82 -5.40
C ILE A 133 10.66 -2.14 -5.39
N ASN A 134 11.69 -2.85 -5.80
CA ASN A 134 13.05 -2.30 -5.86
C ASN A 134 13.21 -1.26 -6.98
N SER A 135 12.37 -1.31 -8.01
CA SER A 135 12.35 -0.33 -9.10
C SER A 135 11.65 0.97 -8.72
N LEU A 136 10.86 0.98 -7.66
CA LEU A 136 10.17 2.18 -7.18
C LEU A 136 11.12 3.07 -6.38
N LYS A 137 11.22 4.34 -6.78
CA LYS A 137 12.02 5.36 -6.08
C LYS A 137 11.23 6.03 -4.97
#